data_935dd1e9b77e72bda3d5724f777c4207
#
_entry.id   935dd1e9b77e72bda3d5724f777c4207
#
_cell.length_a   1.000
_cell.length_b   1.000
_cell.length_c   1.000
_cell.angle_alpha   90.00
_cell.angle_beta   90.00
_cell.angle_gamma   90.00
#
_symmetry.space_group_name_H-M   'P 1'
#
loop_
_entity.id
_entity.type
_entity.pdbx_description
1 polymer ?
#
loop_
_entity_poly.entity_id
_entity_poly.type
_entity_poly.pdbx_seq_one_letter_code
_entity_poly.pdbx_strand_id
1 'polypeptide(L)'
;MNKKDVLIIGGGVSGLSAAWFLKDLANVTLVESDARLGGHANTVTHSEAGRQVAVDTGYMVFNRPNYPLLSKWFDDLGVETYTTDMSF
;
A
#
# COMPACT_ATOMS: atom_id res chain seq x y z
N MET A 1 -3.91 30.50 0.50
CA MET A 1 -4.04 29.88 -0.83
C MET A 1 -5.02 28.72 -0.77
N ASN A 2 -5.95 28.67 -1.69
CA ASN A 2 -6.90 27.57 -1.76
C ASN A 2 -6.22 26.32 -2.33
N LYS A 3 -6.41 25.20 -1.66
CA LYS A 3 -5.93 23.91 -2.18
C LYS A 3 -6.83 23.44 -3.31
N LYS A 4 -6.26 22.77 -4.28
CA LYS A 4 -7.04 22.13 -5.36
C LYS A 4 -7.77 20.92 -4.83
N ASP A 5 -8.92 20.65 -5.42
CA ASP A 5 -9.67 19.43 -5.16
C ASP A 5 -9.21 18.36 -6.16
N VAL A 6 -8.81 17.21 -5.65
CA VAL A 6 -8.32 16.09 -6.46
C VAL A 6 -9.15 14.86 -6.16
N LEU A 7 -9.71 14.26 -7.20
CA LEU A 7 -10.42 13.00 -7.11
C LEU A 7 -9.54 11.89 -7.64
N ILE A 8 -9.30 10.86 -6.83
CA ILE A 8 -8.53 9.69 -7.22
C ILE A 8 -9.48 8.52 -7.37
N ILE A 9 -9.45 7.88 -8.52
CA ILE A 9 -10.29 6.73 -8.82
C ILE A 9 -9.42 5.48 -8.76
N GLY A 10 -9.69 4.62 -7.80
CA GLY A 10 -8.96 3.39 -7.57
C GLY A 10 -8.10 3.44 -6.32
N GLY A 11 -8.33 2.50 -5.42
CA GLY A 11 -7.65 2.38 -4.13
C GLY A 11 -6.59 1.29 -4.08
N GLY A 12 -5.93 1.01 -5.20
CA GLY A 12 -4.73 0.19 -5.23
C GLY A 12 -3.50 1.00 -4.83
N VAL A 13 -2.32 0.44 -5.02
CA VAL A 13 -1.06 1.08 -4.59
C VAL A 13 -0.88 2.44 -5.25
N SER A 14 -1.19 2.56 -6.54
CA SER A 14 -1.05 3.84 -7.26
C SER A 14 -1.94 4.92 -6.68
N GLY A 15 -3.22 4.62 -6.46
CA GLY A 15 -4.17 5.60 -5.91
C GLY A 15 -3.86 5.95 -4.47
N LEU A 16 -3.54 4.96 -3.65
CA LEU A 16 -3.21 5.18 -2.24
C LEU A 16 -1.94 6.00 -2.08
N SER A 17 -0.89 5.71 -2.87
CA SER A 17 0.35 6.48 -2.81
C SER A 17 0.15 7.91 -3.30
N ALA A 18 -0.62 8.10 -4.36
CA ALA A 18 -0.95 9.45 -4.84
C ALA A 18 -1.68 10.24 -3.76
N ALA A 19 -2.65 9.62 -3.08
CA ALA A 19 -3.38 10.27 -1.98
C ALA A 19 -2.43 10.65 -0.83
N TRP A 20 -1.53 9.76 -0.48
CA TRP A 20 -0.56 10.01 0.59
C TRP A 20 0.33 11.21 0.28
N PHE A 21 0.91 11.24 -0.92
CA PHE A 21 1.83 12.30 -1.29
C PHE A 21 1.14 13.64 -1.57
N LEU A 22 -0.16 13.63 -1.88
CA LEU A 22 -0.92 14.85 -2.13
C LEU A 22 -1.68 15.37 -0.90
N LYS A 23 -1.73 14.62 0.18
CA LYS A 23 -2.60 14.92 1.33
C LYS A 23 -2.41 16.31 1.93
N ASP A 24 -1.19 16.83 1.90
CA ASP A 24 -0.90 18.15 2.45
C ASP A 24 -0.97 19.27 1.41
N LEU A 25 -1.03 18.93 0.11
CA LEU A 25 -1.01 19.87 -1.00
C LEU A 25 -2.40 20.08 -1.62
N ALA A 26 -3.32 19.16 -1.41
CA ALA A 26 -4.61 19.17 -2.06
C ALA A 26 -5.68 18.60 -1.13
N ASN A 27 -6.96 18.91 -1.46
CA ASN A 27 -8.11 18.25 -0.85
C ASN A 27 -8.35 16.97 -1.65
N VAL A 28 -8.00 15.82 -1.10
CA VAL A 28 -8.02 14.55 -1.82
C VAL A 28 -9.24 13.74 -1.43
N THR A 29 -9.97 13.27 -2.44
CA THR A 29 -11.03 12.28 -2.29
C THR A 29 -10.64 11.06 -3.10
N LEU A 30 -10.66 9.89 -2.48
CA LEU A 30 -10.36 8.62 -3.14
C LEU A 30 -11.61 7.78 -3.18
N VAL A 31 -11.93 7.24 -4.36
CA VAL A 31 -13.08 6.35 -4.55
C VAL A 31 -12.59 4.99 -5.04
N GLU A 32 -13.22 3.95 -4.55
CA GLU A 32 -12.87 2.57 -4.84
C GLU A 32 -14.15 1.78 -5.09
N SER A 33 -14.17 0.98 -6.15
CA SER A 33 -15.33 0.16 -6.51
C SER A 33 -15.47 -1.10 -5.67
N ASP A 34 -14.37 -1.57 -5.10
CA ASP A 34 -14.38 -2.75 -4.23
C ASP A 34 -14.70 -2.36 -2.78
N ALA A 35 -15.13 -3.32 -2.00
CA ALA A 35 -15.34 -3.13 -0.56
C ALA A 35 -14.03 -3.01 0.22
N ARG A 36 -12.90 -3.26 -0.42
CA ARG A 36 -11.57 -3.30 0.19
C ARG A 36 -10.61 -2.39 -0.57
N LEU A 37 -9.75 -1.68 0.15
CA LEU A 37 -8.62 -0.95 -0.42
C LEU A 37 -7.43 -1.90 -0.62
N GLY A 38 -6.47 -1.48 -1.42
CA GLY A 38 -5.22 -2.18 -1.65
C GLY A 38 -5.07 -2.77 -3.05
N GLY A 39 -6.18 -3.02 -3.76
CA GLY A 39 -6.15 -3.61 -5.09
C GLY A 39 -5.48 -4.97 -5.08
N HIS A 40 -4.43 -5.15 -5.87
CA HIS A 40 -3.67 -6.41 -5.94
C HIS A 40 -2.86 -6.67 -4.67
N ALA A 41 -2.47 -5.63 -3.93
CA ALA A 41 -1.85 -5.81 -2.63
C ALA A 41 -2.91 -6.26 -1.64
N ASN A 42 -2.74 -7.47 -1.09
CA ASN A 42 -3.77 -8.07 -0.26
C ASN A 42 -3.14 -8.99 0.79
N THR A 43 -3.38 -8.65 2.06
CA THR A 43 -2.97 -9.49 3.18
C THR A 43 -4.22 -10.09 3.81
N VAL A 44 -4.25 -11.40 3.92
CA VAL A 44 -5.36 -12.15 4.49
C VAL A 44 -4.95 -12.69 5.84
N THR A 45 -5.81 -12.51 6.83
CA THR A 45 -5.58 -13.08 8.16
C THR A 45 -6.15 -14.49 8.22
N HIS A 46 -5.30 -15.44 8.57
CA HIS A 46 -5.67 -16.84 8.73
C HIS A 46 -5.58 -17.23 10.19
N SER A 47 -6.62 -17.91 10.68
CA SER A 47 -6.65 -18.42 12.05
C SER A 47 -6.27 -19.89 12.05
N GLU A 48 -5.25 -20.24 12.82
CA GLU A 48 -4.78 -21.62 12.93
C GLU A 48 -4.32 -21.89 14.35
N ALA A 49 -4.82 -22.96 14.94
CA ALA A 49 -4.44 -23.39 16.30
C ALA A 49 -4.54 -22.26 17.34
N GLY A 50 -5.55 -21.41 17.23
CA GLY A 50 -5.75 -20.29 18.14
C GLY A 50 -4.87 -19.07 17.86
N ARG A 51 -4.11 -19.09 16.76
CA ARG A 51 -3.25 -17.97 16.39
C ARG A 51 -3.76 -17.30 15.11
N GLN A 52 -3.53 -15.99 15.05
CA GLN A 52 -3.82 -15.20 13.86
C GLN A 52 -2.54 -15.02 13.06
N VAL A 53 -2.56 -15.41 11.80
CA VAL A 53 -1.41 -15.30 10.92
C VAL A 53 -1.78 -14.42 9.72
N ALA A 54 -0.98 -13.37 9.49
CA ALA A 54 -1.15 -12.51 8.32
C ALA A 54 -0.43 -13.14 7.14
N VAL A 55 -1.14 -13.33 6.03
CA VAL A 55 -0.59 -13.94 4.82
C VAL A 55 -0.74 -12.96 3.65
N ASP A 56 0.39 -12.57 3.07
CA ASP A 56 0.41 -11.72 1.90
C ASP A 56 0.10 -12.55 0.66
N THR A 57 -0.98 -12.22 -0.03
CA THR A 57 -1.43 -12.96 -1.21
C THR A 57 -1.12 -12.24 -2.53
N GLY A 58 -0.75 -10.95 -2.46
CA GLY A 58 -0.34 -10.15 -3.61
C GLY A 58 0.74 -9.17 -3.23
N TYR A 59 1.66 -8.91 -4.17
CA TYR A 59 2.83 -8.06 -3.93
C TYR A 59 3.64 -8.54 -2.71
N MET A 60 3.98 -9.81 -2.74
CA MET A 60 4.60 -10.47 -1.60
C MET A 60 6.04 -10.03 -1.36
N VAL A 61 6.73 -9.55 -2.40
CA VAL A 61 8.14 -9.17 -2.31
C VAL A 61 8.41 -7.91 -3.11
N PHE A 62 9.42 -7.16 -2.69
CA PHE A 62 9.95 -6.00 -3.41
C PHE A 62 11.45 -5.91 -3.11
N ASN A 63 12.16 -5.05 -3.84
CA ASN A 63 13.55 -4.77 -3.52
C ASN A 63 13.79 -3.26 -3.51
N ARG A 64 14.62 -2.81 -2.58
CA ARG A 64 14.83 -1.38 -2.38
C ARG A 64 15.53 -0.68 -3.56
N PRO A 65 16.56 -1.28 -4.20
CA PRO A 65 17.23 -0.61 -5.30
C PRO A 65 16.35 -0.31 -6.50
N ASN A 66 15.40 -1.19 -6.82
CA ASN A 66 14.53 -1.02 -7.98
C ASN A 66 13.24 -0.26 -7.65
N TYR A 67 12.91 -0.10 -6.37
CA TYR A 67 11.68 0.56 -5.92
C TYR A 67 11.98 1.63 -4.89
N PRO A 68 12.73 2.68 -5.27
CA PRO A 68 13.15 3.70 -4.29
C PRO A 68 11.98 4.49 -3.72
N LEU A 69 10.96 4.81 -4.52
CA LEU A 69 9.82 5.57 -4.04
C LEU A 69 8.91 4.74 -3.15
N LEU A 70 8.70 3.47 -3.50
CA LEU A 70 7.94 2.54 -2.67
C LEU A 70 8.63 2.31 -1.33
N SER A 71 9.94 2.13 -1.38
CA SER A 71 10.75 1.94 -0.16
C SER A 71 10.66 3.15 0.77
N LYS A 72 10.74 4.36 0.21
CA LYS A 72 10.59 5.59 0.98
C LYS A 72 9.20 5.68 1.61
N TRP A 73 8.16 5.35 0.86
CA TRP A 73 6.80 5.39 1.35
C TRP A 73 6.59 4.38 2.49
N PHE A 74 7.13 3.17 2.36
CA PHE A 74 7.07 2.18 3.42
C PHE A 74 7.78 2.67 4.69
N ASP A 75 8.95 3.31 4.54
CA ASP A 75 9.67 3.87 5.67
C ASP A 75 8.87 5.00 6.34
N ASP A 76 8.25 5.88 5.55
CA ASP A 76 7.41 6.96 6.06
C ASP A 76 6.18 6.42 6.80
N LEU A 77 5.61 5.32 6.34
CA LEU A 77 4.45 4.67 6.96
C LEU A 77 4.81 3.78 8.16
N GLY A 78 6.09 3.46 8.33
CA GLY A 78 6.52 2.54 9.38
C GLY A 78 6.18 1.08 9.08
N VAL A 79 6.12 0.70 7.81
CA VAL A 79 5.83 -0.68 7.41
C VAL A 79 7.01 -1.58 7.75
N GLU A 80 6.74 -2.65 8.48
CA GLU A 80 7.76 -3.64 8.82
C GLU A 80 8.03 -4.55 7.62
N THR A 81 9.30 -4.72 7.30
CA THR A 81 9.75 -5.60 6.22
C THR A 81 10.90 -6.45 6.71
N TYR A 82 11.12 -7.57 6.06
CA TYR A 82 12.26 -8.43 6.37
C TYR A 82 12.86 -8.99 5.07
N THR A 83 14.14 -9.32 5.15
CA THR A 83 14.86 -9.85 3.98
C THR A 83 14.42 -11.28 3.72
N THR A 84 14.07 -11.56 2.46
CA THR A 84 13.75 -12.90 2.01
C THR A 84 14.81 -13.37 1.01
N ASP A 85 14.88 -14.66 0.80
CA ASP A 85 15.75 -15.26 -0.18
C ASP A 85 14.88 -16.01 -1.18
N MET A 86 14.88 -15.51 -2.43
CA MET A 86 14.16 -16.15 -3.52
C MET A 86 15.15 -16.61 -4.56
N SER A 87 15.31 -17.91 -4.68
CA SER A 87 16.15 -18.49 -5.70
C SER A 87 15.33 -19.37 -6.64
N PHE A 88 15.73 -19.35 -7.89
CA PHE A 88 15.09 -20.12 -8.94
C PHE A 88 16.03 -21.20 -9.46
#